data_1ab414d6cd93ed048a935c5e7c228d5d
#
_entry.id   1ab414d6cd93ed048a935c5e7c228d5d
#
_cell.length_a   1.000
_cell.length_b   1.000
_cell.length_c   1.000
_cell.angle_alpha   90.00
_cell.angle_beta   90.00
_cell.angle_gamma   90.00
#
_symmetry.space_group_name_H-M   'P 1'
#
loop_
_entity.id
_entity.type
_entity.pdbx_description
1 polymer ?
#
loop_
_entity_poly.entity_id
_entity_poly.type
_entity_poly.pdbx_seq_one_letter_code
_entity_poly.pdbx_strand_id
1 'polypeptide(L)'
;MNQDYADFQDRMALEKLAIEYANAIDRREWDRLDRVFVADAVIDYTATGGIKGTYSEIKAWLPRTMKFFKSYMHLMGNFQFEIQGDTASGQVSCFNPMLAPALLGGSNTVMFGIWYHDTYIRTAEGWRIKTRAQQHCYSFNVPLWMRLATRLVAPFEKFKKARQKNAS
;
A
#
# COMPACT_ATOMS: atom_id res chain seq x y z
N MET A 1 2.02 27.04 -22.01
CA MET A 1 1.33 25.73 -21.96
C MET A 1 0.06 25.99 -21.21
N ASN A 2 -1.12 25.53 -21.72
CA ASN A 2 -2.39 25.76 -21.04
C ASN A 2 -2.39 25.03 -19.68
N GLN A 3 -2.84 25.66 -18.59
CA GLN A 3 -2.91 25.10 -17.24
C GLN A 3 -3.70 23.78 -17.23
N ASP A 4 -4.83 23.74 -17.95
CA ASP A 4 -5.66 22.54 -18.06
C ASP A 4 -4.90 21.34 -18.64
N TYR A 5 -3.97 21.57 -19.57
CA TYR A 5 -3.15 20.51 -20.15
C TYR A 5 -2.09 20.00 -19.16
N ALA A 6 -1.50 20.90 -18.37
CA ALA A 6 -0.55 20.51 -17.32
C ALA A 6 -1.25 19.68 -16.22
N ASP A 7 -2.43 20.11 -15.79
CA ASP A 7 -3.24 19.39 -14.78
C ASP A 7 -3.66 18.01 -15.30
N PHE A 8 -4.01 17.90 -16.57
CA PHE A 8 -4.33 16.59 -17.18
C PHE A 8 -3.11 15.67 -17.19
N GLN A 9 -1.92 16.18 -17.57
CA GLN A 9 -0.70 15.39 -17.56
C GLN A 9 -0.35 14.89 -16.15
N ASP A 10 -0.53 15.73 -15.14
CA ASP A 10 -0.27 15.39 -13.74
C ASP A 10 -1.22 14.32 -13.23
N ARG A 11 -2.52 14.43 -13.54
CA ARG A 11 -3.50 13.39 -13.20
C ARG A 11 -3.14 12.06 -13.83
N MET A 12 -2.79 12.04 -15.12
CA MET A 12 -2.36 10.83 -15.80
C MET A 12 -1.09 10.23 -15.19
N ALA A 13 -0.15 11.07 -14.73
CA ALA A 13 1.07 10.61 -14.08
C ALA A 13 0.80 10.00 -12.71
N LEU A 14 -0.11 10.58 -11.91
CA LEU A 14 -0.52 10.04 -10.61
C LEU A 14 -1.29 8.73 -10.75
N GLU A 15 -2.18 8.60 -11.75
CA GLU A 15 -2.85 7.33 -12.07
C GLU A 15 -1.84 6.23 -12.46
N LYS A 16 -0.90 6.56 -13.35
CA LYS A 16 0.18 5.63 -13.74
C LYS A 16 1.02 5.21 -12.54
N LEU A 17 1.29 6.10 -11.59
CA LEU A 17 2.02 5.81 -10.38
C LEU A 17 1.27 4.79 -9.49
N ALA A 18 -0.04 4.94 -9.34
CA ALA A 18 -0.87 3.98 -8.61
C ALA A 18 -0.90 2.60 -9.30
N ILE A 19 -0.98 2.57 -10.64
CA ILE A 19 -0.92 1.34 -11.42
C ILE A 19 0.48 0.71 -11.34
N GLU A 20 1.54 1.50 -11.34
CA GLU A 20 2.92 1.02 -11.19
C GLU A 20 3.11 0.33 -9.83
N TYR A 21 2.56 0.92 -8.75
CA TYR A 21 2.53 0.28 -7.44
C TYR A 21 1.86 -1.10 -7.50
N ALA A 22 0.64 -1.19 -8.06
CA ALA A 22 -0.09 -2.45 -8.20
C ALA A 22 0.73 -3.50 -8.96
N ASN A 23 1.27 -3.12 -10.12
CA ASN A 23 2.11 -4.01 -10.93
C ASN A 23 3.36 -4.49 -10.18
N ALA A 24 4.05 -3.61 -9.45
CA ALA A 24 5.23 -3.96 -8.67
C ALA A 24 4.91 -5.03 -7.59
N ILE A 25 3.79 -4.85 -6.88
CA ILE A 25 3.35 -5.81 -5.86
C ILE A 25 2.92 -7.13 -6.52
N ASP A 26 2.04 -7.08 -7.52
CA ASP A 26 1.43 -8.27 -8.13
C ASP A 26 2.45 -9.17 -8.83
N ARG A 27 3.50 -8.58 -9.40
CA ARG A 27 4.60 -9.29 -10.05
C ARG A 27 5.76 -9.61 -9.11
N ARG A 28 5.68 -9.15 -7.84
CA ARG A 28 6.76 -9.30 -6.84
C ARG A 28 8.08 -8.65 -7.28
N GLU A 29 8.00 -7.58 -8.05
CA GLU A 29 9.13 -6.79 -8.56
C GLU A 29 9.42 -5.63 -7.59
N TRP A 30 9.91 -5.98 -6.40
CA TRP A 30 10.01 -5.06 -5.24
C TRP A 30 10.86 -3.82 -5.50
N ASP A 31 11.87 -3.92 -6.36
CA ASP A 31 12.74 -2.78 -6.70
C ASP A 31 12.02 -1.72 -7.57
N ARG A 32 10.92 -2.08 -8.23
CA ARG A 32 10.08 -1.10 -8.92
C ARG A 32 9.42 -0.11 -7.95
N LEU A 33 9.25 -0.49 -6.69
CA LEU A 33 8.70 0.40 -5.66
C LEU A 33 9.59 1.64 -5.41
N ASP A 34 10.88 1.60 -5.75
CA ASP A 34 11.78 2.75 -5.68
C ASP A 34 11.37 3.89 -6.63
N ARG A 35 10.57 3.56 -7.67
CA ARG A 35 9.98 4.54 -8.59
C ARG A 35 8.61 5.04 -8.13
N VAL A 36 8.05 4.41 -7.10
CA VAL A 36 6.72 4.75 -6.58
C VAL A 36 6.81 5.65 -5.36
N PHE A 37 7.71 5.33 -4.44
CA PHE A 37 7.88 6.04 -3.17
C PHE A 37 9.14 6.89 -3.17
N VAL A 38 9.11 8.01 -2.42
CA VAL A 38 10.35 8.68 -2.04
C VAL A 38 11.06 7.88 -0.95
N ALA A 39 12.37 8.03 -0.82
CA ALA A 39 13.20 7.25 0.10
C ALA A 39 12.77 7.40 1.58
N ASP A 40 12.27 8.58 1.95
CA ASP A 40 11.78 8.91 3.30
C ASP A 40 10.25 8.82 3.43
N ALA A 41 9.57 8.11 2.54
CA ALA A 41 8.13 7.92 2.63
C ALA A 41 7.72 7.18 3.90
N VAL A 42 6.54 7.54 4.43
CA VAL A 42 5.91 6.88 5.58
C VAL A 42 4.65 6.15 5.12
N ILE A 43 4.55 4.87 5.44
CA ILE A 43 3.50 4.00 4.93
C ILE A 43 2.79 3.31 6.10
N ASP A 44 1.47 3.32 6.10
CA ASP A 44 0.62 2.71 7.12
C ASP A 44 -0.34 1.68 6.50
N TYR A 45 -0.06 0.40 6.71
CA TYR A 45 -0.89 -0.74 6.28
C TYR A 45 -1.64 -1.40 7.43
N THR A 46 -1.68 -0.78 8.60
CA THR A 46 -2.28 -1.36 9.83
C THR A 46 -3.78 -1.63 9.70
N ALA A 47 -4.49 -0.87 8.86
CA ALA A 47 -5.94 -1.05 8.65
C ALA A 47 -6.31 -2.41 8.03
N THR A 48 -5.36 -3.09 7.36
CA THR A 48 -5.55 -4.43 6.77
C THR A 48 -4.71 -5.51 7.47
N GLY A 49 -4.19 -5.20 8.66
CA GLY A 49 -3.37 -6.14 9.45
C GLY A 49 -1.88 -6.13 9.10
N GLY A 50 -1.43 -5.14 8.31
CA GLY A 50 -0.03 -4.91 8.03
C GLY A 50 0.67 -4.06 9.10
N ILE A 51 1.78 -3.45 8.74
CA ILE A 51 2.62 -2.62 9.62
C ILE A 51 2.60 -1.15 9.18
N LYS A 52 3.03 -0.28 10.10
CA LYS A 52 3.35 1.13 9.82
C LYS A 52 4.84 1.32 9.96
N GLY A 53 5.47 2.00 9.00
CA GLY A 53 6.89 2.25 9.02
C GLY A 53 7.37 3.15 7.90
N THR A 54 8.69 3.31 7.82
CA THR A 54 9.38 3.95 6.69
C THR A 54 9.30 3.08 5.45
N TYR A 55 9.52 3.68 4.28
CA TYR A 55 9.54 2.94 3.01
C TYR A 55 10.51 1.75 3.05
N SER A 56 11.71 1.92 3.61
CA SER A 56 12.69 0.83 3.72
C SER A 56 12.20 -0.34 4.57
N GLU A 57 11.50 -0.08 5.68
CA GLU A 57 10.91 -1.11 6.54
C GLU A 57 9.78 -1.84 5.80
N ILE A 58 8.92 -1.10 5.09
CA ILE A 58 7.82 -1.67 4.31
C ILE A 58 8.36 -2.49 3.13
N LYS A 59 9.36 -1.99 2.38
CA LYS A 59 9.98 -2.73 1.28
C LYS A 59 10.59 -4.06 1.75
N ALA A 60 11.19 -4.08 2.94
CA ALA A 60 11.72 -5.31 3.53
C ALA A 60 10.64 -6.28 4.06
N TRP A 61 9.49 -5.74 4.50
CA TRP A 61 8.38 -6.52 5.04
C TRP A 61 7.50 -7.16 3.95
N LEU A 62 7.25 -6.47 2.85
CA LEU A 62 6.35 -6.90 1.77
C LEU A 62 6.68 -8.30 1.22
N PRO A 63 7.94 -8.63 0.84
CA PRO A 63 8.26 -9.95 0.29
C PRO A 63 7.92 -11.09 1.24
N ARG A 64 8.13 -10.88 2.55
CA ARG A 64 7.87 -11.88 3.59
C ARG A 64 6.38 -12.14 3.77
N THR A 65 5.59 -11.07 3.77
CA THR A 65 4.13 -11.15 3.96
C THR A 65 3.44 -11.66 2.70
N MET A 66 3.80 -11.14 1.54
CA MET A 66 3.17 -11.50 0.27
C MET A 66 3.52 -12.92 -0.17
N LYS A 67 4.60 -13.51 0.34
CA LYS A 67 4.95 -14.92 0.12
C LYS A 67 3.87 -15.88 0.66
N PHE A 68 3.13 -15.47 1.66
CA PHE A 68 2.03 -16.26 2.24
C PHE A 68 0.90 -16.51 1.22
N PHE A 69 0.64 -15.57 0.33
CA PHE A 69 -0.42 -15.70 -0.67
C PHE A 69 0.13 -16.36 -1.94
N LYS A 70 -0.62 -17.33 -2.48
CA LYS A 70 -0.25 -18.02 -3.72
C LYS A 70 -0.27 -17.08 -4.92
N SER A 71 -1.33 -16.27 -5.02
CA SER A 71 -1.50 -15.22 -6.02
C SER A 71 -2.40 -14.12 -5.47
N TYR A 72 -2.33 -12.96 -6.09
CA TYR A 72 -3.14 -11.79 -5.76
C TYR A 72 -3.11 -10.80 -6.93
N MET A 73 -4.09 -9.90 -6.93
CA MET A 73 -4.18 -8.84 -7.92
C MET A 73 -4.72 -7.57 -7.27
N HIS A 74 -4.11 -6.45 -7.58
CA HIS A 74 -4.59 -5.12 -7.16
C HIS A 74 -5.25 -4.44 -8.36
N LEU A 75 -6.57 -4.28 -8.31
CA LEU A 75 -7.31 -3.49 -9.29
C LEU A 75 -7.52 -2.09 -8.71
N MET A 76 -6.77 -1.13 -9.26
CA MET A 76 -6.80 0.28 -8.85
C MET A 76 -7.87 1.03 -9.65
N GLY A 77 -8.63 1.92 -8.98
CA GLY A 77 -9.69 2.69 -9.64
C GLY A 77 -10.22 3.83 -8.78
N ASN A 78 -11.27 4.51 -9.29
CA ASN A 78 -11.93 5.63 -8.64
C ASN A 78 -10.92 6.66 -8.12
N PHE A 79 -9.98 7.05 -9.00
CA PHE A 79 -8.90 7.98 -8.70
C PHE A 79 -9.45 9.37 -8.40
N GLN A 80 -9.06 9.94 -7.27
CA GLN A 80 -9.37 11.30 -6.88
C GLN A 80 -8.07 11.98 -6.47
N PHE A 81 -7.75 13.11 -7.12
CA PHE A 81 -6.53 13.86 -6.85
C PHE A 81 -6.83 15.35 -6.72
N GLU A 82 -6.20 15.97 -5.73
CA GLU A 82 -6.12 17.42 -5.52
C GLU A 82 -4.66 17.82 -5.69
N ILE A 83 -4.37 18.56 -6.79
CA ILE A 83 -3.01 18.93 -7.19
C ILE A 83 -2.78 20.40 -6.87
N GLN A 84 -1.67 20.70 -6.19
CA GLN A 84 -1.28 22.05 -5.79
C GLN A 84 0.22 22.25 -6.10
N GLY A 85 0.53 22.71 -7.31
CA GLY A 85 1.91 22.86 -7.77
C GLY A 85 2.68 21.55 -7.76
N ASP A 86 3.72 21.45 -6.94
CA ASP A 86 4.59 20.27 -6.84
C ASP A 86 4.15 19.28 -5.74
N THR A 87 2.99 19.48 -5.17
CA THR A 87 2.38 18.55 -4.19
C THR A 87 0.99 18.14 -4.62
N ALA A 88 0.56 16.96 -4.20
CA ALA A 88 -0.82 16.52 -4.38
C ALA A 88 -1.26 15.65 -3.20
N SER A 89 -2.57 15.56 -3.01
CA SER A 89 -3.21 14.53 -2.19
C SER A 89 -4.19 13.74 -3.03
N GLY A 90 -4.52 12.53 -2.59
CA GLY A 90 -5.50 11.74 -3.33
C GLY A 90 -6.00 10.53 -2.59
N GLN A 91 -7.16 10.06 -3.08
CA GLN A 91 -7.73 8.78 -2.69
C GLN A 91 -7.82 7.86 -3.90
N VAL A 92 -7.37 6.63 -3.74
CA VAL A 92 -7.42 5.60 -4.78
C VAL A 92 -8.10 4.36 -4.19
N SER A 93 -9.15 3.88 -4.86
CA SER A 93 -9.81 2.63 -4.49
C SER A 93 -9.01 1.44 -5.01
N CYS A 94 -8.92 0.40 -4.19
CA CYS A 94 -8.27 -0.86 -4.56
C CYS A 94 -9.18 -2.03 -4.25
N PHE A 95 -9.48 -2.84 -5.27
CA PHE A 95 -10.08 -4.15 -5.10
C PHE A 95 -8.97 -5.21 -5.18
N ASN A 96 -8.80 -5.98 -4.11
CA ASN A 96 -7.66 -6.89 -3.97
C ASN A 96 -8.13 -8.30 -3.61
N PRO A 97 -8.43 -9.15 -4.62
CA PRO A 97 -8.60 -10.59 -4.43
C PRO A 97 -7.24 -11.27 -4.24
N MET A 98 -7.16 -12.17 -3.26
CA MET A 98 -5.94 -12.89 -2.89
C MET A 98 -6.24 -14.36 -2.66
N LEU A 99 -5.37 -15.27 -3.12
CA LEU A 99 -5.45 -16.70 -2.83
C LEU A 99 -4.62 -17.03 -1.59
N ALA A 100 -5.31 -17.20 -0.46
CA ALA A 100 -4.71 -17.66 0.79
C ALA A 100 -4.73 -19.20 0.88
N PRO A 101 -3.77 -19.84 1.59
CA PRO A 101 -3.83 -21.26 1.88
C PRO A 101 -5.10 -21.63 2.66
N ALA A 102 -5.74 -22.74 2.30
CA ALA A 102 -6.84 -23.31 3.08
C ALA A 102 -6.33 -24.28 4.15
N LEU A 103 -7.01 -24.36 5.28
CA LEU A 103 -6.60 -25.17 6.44
C LEU A 103 -6.52 -26.68 6.11
N LEU A 104 -7.42 -27.16 5.24
CA LEU A 104 -7.52 -28.58 4.85
C LEU A 104 -6.89 -28.87 3.47
N GLY A 105 -5.98 -27.99 3.02
CA GLY A 105 -5.40 -28.04 1.69
C GLY A 105 -6.16 -27.17 0.66
N GLY A 106 -5.54 -26.95 -0.52
CA GLY A 106 -6.09 -26.06 -1.55
C GLY A 106 -5.87 -24.58 -1.27
N SER A 107 -6.82 -23.74 -1.67
CA SER A 107 -6.77 -22.29 -1.51
C SER A 107 -8.14 -21.69 -1.31
N ASN A 108 -8.24 -20.64 -0.50
CA ASN A 108 -9.43 -19.82 -0.36
C ASN A 108 -9.17 -18.45 -1.00
N THR A 109 -10.11 -17.97 -1.79
CA THR A 109 -10.09 -16.56 -2.22
C THR A 109 -10.58 -15.70 -1.07
N VAL A 110 -9.72 -14.80 -0.61
CA VAL A 110 -10.06 -13.69 0.29
C VAL A 110 -10.06 -12.41 -0.51
N MET A 111 -10.92 -11.46 -0.16
CA MET A 111 -11.02 -10.19 -0.88
C MET A 111 -10.96 -9.03 0.09
N PHE A 112 -10.24 -7.98 -0.31
CA PHE A 112 -10.18 -6.73 0.42
C PHE A 112 -10.60 -5.57 -0.48
N GLY A 113 -11.52 -4.74 0.00
CA GLY A 113 -11.77 -3.41 -0.52
C GLY A 113 -11.00 -2.42 0.35
N ILE A 114 -10.16 -1.61 -0.26
CA ILE A 114 -9.23 -0.71 0.42
C ILE A 114 -9.33 0.66 -0.26
N TRP A 115 -9.25 1.72 0.54
CA TRP A 115 -8.91 3.04 0.05
C TRP A 115 -7.48 3.37 0.48
N TYR A 116 -6.67 3.80 -0.49
CA TYR A 116 -5.37 4.40 -0.23
C TYR A 116 -5.54 5.92 -0.14
N HIS A 117 -5.13 6.51 0.96
CA HIS A 117 -5.00 7.94 1.14
C HIS A 117 -3.53 8.29 1.03
N ASP A 118 -3.18 8.98 -0.04
CA ASP A 118 -1.80 9.27 -0.40
C ASP A 118 -1.55 10.78 -0.40
N THR A 119 -0.33 11.16 -0.03
CA THR A 119 0.24 12.45 -0.41
C THR A 119 1.40 12.22 -1.36
N TYR A 120 1.55 13.13 -2.31
CA TYR A 120 2.51 13.03 -3.39
C TYR A 120 3.40 14.26 -3.43
N ILE A 121 4.60 14.08 -3.94
CA ILE A 121 5.54 15.16 -4.23
C ILE A 121 6.11 14.98 -5.63
N ARG A 122 6.31 16.09 -6.35
CA ARG A 122 6.99 16.09 -7.64
C ARG A 122 8.49 16.11 -7.40
N THR A 123 9.20 15.17 -7.99
CA THR A 123 10.66 15.09 -7.98
C THR A 123 11.19 15.37 -9.39
N ALA A 124 12.50 15.46 -9.55
CA ALA A 124 13.14 15.58 -10.88
C ALA A 124 12.80 14.39 -11.80
N GLU A 125 12.44 13.26 -11.25
CA GLU A 125 12.09 12.03 -11.98
C GLU A 125 10.57 11.83 -12.12
N GLY A 126 9.74 12.82 -11.74
CA GLY A 126 8.29 12.76 -11.75
C GLY A 126 7.66 12.58 -10.36
N TRP A 127 6.36 12.33 -10.33
CA TRP A 127 5.59 12.17 -9.09
C TRP A 127 6.01 10.94 -8.28
N ARG A 128 6.04 11.09 -6.96
CA ARG A 128 6.30 10.01 -5.99
C ARG A 128 5.34 10.12 -4.80
N ILE A 129 5.02 8.99 -4.19
CA ILE A 129 4.24 8.94 -2.95
C ILE A 129 5.14 9.32 -1.78
N LYS A 130 4.74 10.32 -1.00
CA LYS A 130 5.40 10.77 0.24
C LYS A 130 4.82 10.09 1.46
N THR A 131 3.50 9.97 1.52
CA THR A 131 2.82 9.20 2.58
C THR A 131 1.73 8.36 1.97
N ARG A 132 1.50 7.16 2.54
CA ARG A 132 0.35 6.31 2.21
C ARG A 132 -0.27 5.79 3.48
N ALA A 133 -1.59 5.89 3.58
CA ALA A 133 -2.35 5.21 4.60
C ALA A 133 -3.46 4.37 3.97
N GLN A 134 -3.58 3.12 4.38
CA GLN A 134 -4.74 2.30 4.02
C GLN A 134 -5.92 2.61 4.93
N GLN A 135 -7.09 2.67 4.34
CA GLN A 135 -8.36 2.59 5.03
C GLN A 135 -9.10 1.33 4.58
N HIS A 136 -9.48 0.49 5.54
CA HIS A 136 -10.27 -0.70 5.26
C HIS A 136 -11.70 -0.30 4.89
N CYS A 137 -12.18 -0.75 3.74
CA CYS A 137 -13.57 -0.58 3.30
C CYS A 137 -14.38 -1.82 3.66
N TYR A 138 -14.01 -2.98 3.14
CA TYR A 138 -14.62 -4.26 3.45
C TYR A 138 -13.64 -5.41 3.26
N SER A 139 -13.96 -6.56 3.84
CA SER A 139 -13.27 -7.82 3.55
C SER A 139 -14.29 -8.95 3.40
N PHE A 140 -14.00 -9.90 2.53
CA PHE A 140 -14.83 -11.05 2.27
C PHE A 140 -14.03 -12.34 2.41
N ASN A 141 -14.65 -13.37 2.98
CA ASN A 141 -14.12 -14.73 3.12
C ASN A 141 -12.75 -14.81 3.84
N VAL A 142 -12.46 -13.86 4.74
CA VAL A 142 -11.23 -13.89 5.54
C VAL A 142 -11.37 -14.93 6.64
N PRO A 143 -10.53 -15.99 6.65
CA PRO A 143 -10.61 -17.04 7.66
C PRO A 143 -10.38 -16.52 9.07
N LEU A 144 -11.05 -17.12 10.06
CA LEU A 144 -10.96 -16.69 11.47
C LEU A 144 -9.51 -16.69 11.98
N TRP A 145 -8.71 -17.67 11.60
CA TRP A 145 -7.31 -17.73 11.98
C TRP A 145 -6.48 -16.56 11.45
N MET A 146 -6.75 -16.07 10.22
CA MET A 146 -6.12 -14.84 9.69
C MET A 146 -6.54 -13.61 10.51
N ARG A 147 -7.82 -13.51 10.87
CA ARG A 147 -8.35 -12.42 11.72
C ARG A 147 -7.74 -12.42 13.11
N LEU A 148 -7.45 -13.59 13.66
CA LEU A 148 -6.79 -13.74 14.96
C LEU A 148 -5.29 -13.44 14.86
N ALA A 149 -4.62 -13.92 13.80
CA ALA A 149 -3.19 -13.67 13.59
C ALA A 149 -2.88 -12.17 13.46
N THR A 150 -3.70 -11.41 12.72
CA THR A 150 -3.52 -9.95 12.59
C THR A 150 -3.73 -9.22 13.93
N ARG A 151 -4.60 -9.71 14.83
CA ARG A 151 -4.79 -9.13 16.16
C ARG A 151 -3.61 -9.41 17.11
N LEU A 152 -2.89 -10.50 16.92
CA LEU A 152 -1.74 -10.88 17.76
C LEU A 152 -0.45 -10.14 17.35
N VAL A 153 -0.32 -9.74 16.09
CA VAL A 153 0.87 -9.01 15.60
C VAL A 153 0.84 -7.54 16.01
N ALA A 154 -0.34 -6.92 16.08
CA ALA A 154 -0.50 -5.51 16.44
C ALA A 154 0.05 -5.12 17.83
N PRO A 155 -0.05 -5.93 18.92
CA PRO A 155 0.52 -5.59 20.22
C PRO A 155 2.06 -5.70 20.27
N PHE A 156 2.67 -6.62 19.53
CA PHE A 156 4.12 -6.84 19.57
C PHE A 156 4.93 -5.65 19.04
N GLU A 157 4.40 -4.92 18.08
CA GLU A 157 5.04 -3.72 17.53
C GLU A 157 5.00 -2.53 18.52
N LYS A 158 3.92 -2.41 19.32
CA LYS A 158 3.84 -1.41 20.39
C LYS A 158 4.90 -1.64 21.47
N PHE A 159 5.21 -2.90 21.81
CA PHE A 159 6.24 -3.24 22.79
C PHE A 159 7.68 -2.98 22.28
N LYS A 160 7.96 -3.22 20.99
CA LYS A 160 9.27 -2.89 20.41
C LYS A 160 9.54 -1.38 20.40
N LYS A 161 8.54 -0.56 20.01
CA LYS A 161 8.68 0.91 20.02
C LYS A 161 8.82 1.49 21.44
N ALA A 162 8.15 0.92 22.43
CA ALA A 162 8.30 1.34 23.82
C ALA A 162 9.71 1.02 24.37
N ARG A 163 10.30 -0.13 24.00
CA ARG A 163 11.67 -0.48 24.40
C ARG A 163 12.76 0.39 23.76
N GLN A 164 12.58 0.79 22.51
CA GLN A 164 13.53 1.69 21.84
C GLN A 164 13.48 3.11 22.37
N LYS A 165 12.31 3.57 22.86
CA LYS A 165 12.15 4.91 23.44
C LYS A 165 12.73 5.05 24.86
N ASN A 166 12.93 3.93 25.57
CA ASN A 166 13.52 3.88 26.91
C ASN A 166 15.02 3.54 26.90
N ALA A 167 15.63 3.38 25.72
CA ALA A 167 17.05 3.07 25.52
C ALA A 167 17.84 4.22 24.86
N SER A 168 17.18 5.36 24.62
CA SER A 168 17.76 6.65 24.18
C SER A 168 17.54 7.71 25.26
#